data_a020d67b1901bdad4446d8f553d9f2f7
#
_entry.id   a020d67b1901bdad4446d8f553d9f2f7
#
_cell.length_a   1.000
_cell.length_b   1.000
_cell.length_c   1.000
_cell.angle_alpha   90.00
_cell.angle_beta   90.00
_cell.angle_gamma   90.00
#
_symmetry.space_group_name_H-M   'P 1'
#
loop_
_entity.id
_entity.type
_entity.pdbx_description
1 polymer ?
#
loop_
_entity_poly.entity_id
_entity_poly.type
_entity_poly.pdbx_seq_one_letter_code
_entity_poly.pdbx_strand_id
1 'polypeptide(L)'
;MANRKYTFIDLFAGCGGLSEGFYRMGFKALAHIEINHWACETLRARMRYYGYKNIDKEVIEHDITAPDIINKIDEAVAGRTVDVIIGGPPCQAYSTAGRVRDGKGMATDPRNFLFEKYVEILEYYSPKFFVFENVTGVLSAKVNGNHIFPRIIQALGNKYDIISDPTVLIHNTADYGVPQVRKRVIIMGVRKDIDKTSVAELYNDVIKTHWNPETPLDEREGRLKFVDVKQAIGDLPAVEPGNDASTETFNYPCDNAFLKRIGKKGVYPLRDHIARRHNALDRERFTVMIHNHWTFGQLRKNMPQYEHEHARVFDNSYVVQWWDMPSKTILAHIHKDGFQFIHPDEKQARSFTVREAARIQSFPDDFVFAGSRGEKYKQIGNAVPPLFAEALAHSIKYNLEKLDI
;
A
#
# COMPACT_ATOMS: atom_id res chain seq x y z
N MET A 1 12.33 23.59 23.44
CA MET A 1 11.71 22.32 23.80
C MET A 1 12.46 21.21 23.07
N ALA A 2 12.89 20.15 23.77
CA ALA A 2 13.51 19.01 23.11
C ALA A 2 12.51 18.44 22.09
N ASN A 3 12.97 18.19 20.87
CA ASN A 3 12.15 17.70 19.78
C ASN A 3 11.65 16.28 20.14
N ARG A 4 10.49 16.17 20.82
CA ARG A 4 9.88 14.90 21.21
C ARG A 4 9.57 14.11 19.95
N LYS A 5 10.12 12.90 19.85
CA LYS A 5 9.75 11.97 18.80
C LYS A 5 8.49 11.21 19.22
N TYR A 6 7.41 11.41 18.51
CA TYR A 6 6.19 10.61 18.68
C TYR A 6 6.44 9.16 18.29
N THR A 7 5.71 8.26 18.90
CA THR A 7 5.94 6.82 18.81
C THR A 7 4.74 6.10 18.22
N PHE A 8 4.98 4.97 17.55
CA PHE A 8 3.90 4.15 17.02
C PHE A 8 4.18 2.65 17.10
N ILE A 9 3.10 1.87 17.04
CA ILE A 9 3.09 0.42 16.80
C ILE A 9 2.41 0.19 15.46
N ASP A 10 2.97 -0.71 14.61
CA ASP A 10 2.38 -1.11 13.34
C ASP A 10 1.90 -2.57 13.40
N LEU A 11 0.58 -2.76 13.35
CA LEU A 11 -0.06 -4.08 13.38
C LEU A 11 -0.34 -4.54 11.94
N PHE A 12 0.01 -5.79 11.63
CA PHE A 12 -0.04 -6.32 10.26
C PHE A 12 0.87 -5.54 9.31
N ALA A 13 2.08 -5.26 9.75
CA ALA A 13 2.96 -4.25 9.17
C ALA A 13 3.38 -4.54 7.70
N GLY A 14 3.24 -5.79 7.23
CA GLY A 14 3.70 -6.17 5.90
C GLY A 14 5.19 -5.83 5.73
N CYS A 15 5.54 -5.27 4.59
CA CYS A 15 6.91 -4.78 4.36
C CYS A 15 7.16 -3.35 4.87
N GLY A 16 6.21 -2.75 5.61
CA GLY A 16 6.37 -1.42 6.21
C GLY A 16 5.98 -0.24 5.30
N GLY A 17 5.07 -0.44 4.35
CA GLY A 17 4.61 0.66 3.50
C GLY A 17 3.92 1.77 4.28
N LEU A 18 3.06 1.41 5.25
CA LEU A 18 2.43 2.37 6.16
C LEU A 18 3.45 2.99 7.11
N SER A 19 4.31 2.17 7.72
CA SER A 19 5.42 2.61 8.57
C SER A 19 6.38 3.60 7.88
N GLU A 20 6.64 3.42 6.58
CA GLU A 20 7.53 4.30 5.81
C GLU A 20 7.05 5.75 5.82
N GLY A 21 5.75 6.00 5.69
CA GLY A 21 5.18 7.34 5.80
C GLY A 21 5.39 7.95 7.19
N PHE A 22 5.22 7.15 8.24
CA PHE A 22 5.46 7.58 9.63
C PHE A 22 6.95 7.85 9.91
N TYR A 23 7.86 7.01 9.40
CA TYR A 23 9.30 7.28 9.48
C TYR A 23 9.70 8.60 8.83
N ARG A 24 9.16 8.88 7.64
CA ARG A 24 9.43 10.13 6.89
C ARG A 24 8.94 11.36 7.63
N MET A 25 7.89 11.23 8.44
CA MET A 25 7.38 12.29 9.30
C MET A 25 8.10 12.38 10.66
N GLY A 26 9.12 11.54 10.90
CA GLY A 26 9.96 11.57 12.08
C GLY A 26 9.42 10.81 13.29
N PHE A 27 8.37 10.01 13.12
CA PHE A 27 7.91 9.09 14.16
C PHE A 27 8.94 7.99 14.45
N LYS A 28 8.89 7.45 15.66
CA LYS A 28 9.69 6.30 16.08
C LYS A 28 8.80 5.07 16.27
N ALA A 29 9.06 4.01 15.51
CA ALA A 29 8.42 2.73 15.74
C ALA A 29 8.88 2.13 17.07
N LEU A 30 7.96 1.49 17.78
CA LEU A 30 8.23 0.70 18.98
C LEU A 30 8.12 -0.80 18.70
N ALA A 31 7.18 -1.19 17.83
CA ALA A 31 6.99 -2.56 17.41
C ALA A 31 6.34 -2.63 16.03
N HIS A 32 6.67 -3.68 15.28
CA HIS A 32 6.00 -4.10 14.05
C HIS A 32 5.61 -5.55 14.22
N ILE A 33 4.33 -5.88 14.02
CA ILE A 33 3.84 -7.25 14.12
C ILE A 33 3.51 -7.75 12.71
N GLU A 34 4.19 -8.80 12.28
CA GLU A 34 4.01 -9.42 10.97
C GLU A 34 4.30 -10.92 11.05
N ILE A 35 3.53 -11.73 10.35
CA ILE A 35 3.69 -13.20 10.31
C ILE A 35 4.57 -13.67 9.14
N ASN A 36 4.66 -12.87 8.08
CA ASN A 36 5.41 -13.24 6.89
C ASN A 36 6.90 -12.98 7.06
N HIS A 37 7.70 -14.04 7.05
CA HIS A 37 9.15 -13.99 7.19
C HIS A 37 9.83 -12.97 6.26
N TRP A 38 9.51 -12.98 4.96
CA TRP A 38 10.17 -12.10 3.99
C TRP A 38 9.78 -10.63 4.18
N ALA A 39 8.56 -10.38 4.63
CA ALA A 39 8.13 -9.03 5.00
C ALA A 39 8.89 -8.54 6.25
N CYS A 40 9.07 -9.39 7.26
CA CYS A 40 9.88 -9.10 8.44
C CYS A 40 11.35 -8.80 8.08
N GLU A 41 11.95 -9.56 7.17
CA GLU A 41 13.31 -9.29 6.70
C GLU A 41 13.42 -7.94 5.96
N THR A 42 12.41 -7.58 5.19
CA THR A 42 12.31 -6.26 4.55
C THR A 42 12.20 -5.15 5.60
N LEU A 43 11.36 -5.32 6.63
CA LEU A 43 11.24 -4.38 7.75
C LEU A 43 12.57 -4.24 8.49
N ARG A 44 13.25 -5.34 8.82
CA ARG A 44 14.56 -5.32 9.48
C ARG A 44 15.59 -4.54 8.66
N ALA A 45 15.62 -4.75 7.33
CA ALA A 45 16.49 -3.99 6.45
C ALA A 45 16.16 -2.49 6.47
N ARG A 46 14.88 -2.12 6.43
CA ARG A 46 14.45 -0.72 6.45
C ARG A 46 14.72 -0.05 7.80
N MET A 47 14.54 -0.75 8.91
CA MET A 47 14.87 -0.24 10.25
C MET A 47 16.38 -0.01 10.41
N ARG A 48 17.24 -0.90 9.86
CA ARG A 48 18.71 -0.65 9.81
C ARG A 48 19.04 0.65 9.06
N TYR A 49 18.36 0.89 7.94
CA TYR A 49 18.52 2.13 7.18
C TYR A 49 18.20 3.38 8.03
N TYR A 50 17.17 3.32 8.87
CA TYR A 50 16.80 4.39 9.81
C TYR A 50 17.63 4.40 11.11
N GLY A 51 18.61 3.52 11.26
CA GLY A 51 19.55 3.50 12.38
C GLY A 51 19.01 2.91 13.68
N TYR A 52 17.96 2.09 13.62
CA TYR A 52 17.45 1.35 14.78
C TYR A 52 18.50 0.35 15.31
N LYS A 53 18.49 0.12 16.64
CA LYS A 53 19.49 -0.74 17.31
C LYS A 53 18.88 -2.05 17.85
N ASN A 54 17.60 -2.04 18.21
CA ASN A 54 16.92 -3.18 18.85
C ASN A 54 16.00 -3.91 17.88
N ILE A 55 16.40 -4.03 16.61
CA ILE A 55 15.57 -4.45 15.48
C ILE A 55 14.91 -5.81 15.73
N ASP A 56 15.63 -6.77 16.31
CA ASP A 56 15.11 -8.13 16.53
C ASP A 56 13.99 -8.18 17.60
N LYS A 57 13.92 -7.17 18.48
CA LYS A 57 12.80 -7.01 19.41
C LYS A 57 11.67 -6.18 18.83
N GLU A 58 12.00 -5.20 18.00
CA GLU A 58 11.03 -4.24 17.42
C GLU A 58 10.34 -4.79 16.16
N VAL A 59 10.89 -5.86 15.52
CA VAL A 59 10.20 -6.62 14.44
C VAL A 59 9.79 -7.98 14.99
N ILE A 60 8.54 -8.08 15.36
CA ILE A 60 7.93 -9.26 15.97
C ILE A 60 7.36 -10.15 14.86
N GLU A 61 8.15 -11.15 14.43
CA GLU A 61 7.74 -12.17 13.46
C GLU A 61 6.87 -13.21 14.18
N HIS A 62 5.57 -12.95 14.27
CA HIS A 62 4.68 -13.76 15.08
C HIS A 62 3.23 -13.67 14.61
N ASP A 63 2.43 -14.70 14.94
CA ASP A 63 0.99 -14.66 14.74
C ASP A 63 0.36 -13.71 15.78
N ILE A 64 -0.32 -12.68 15.31
CA ILE A 64 -0.98 -11.69 16.16
C ILE A 64 -2.09 -12.30 17.04
N THR A 65 -2.59 -13.49 16.68
CA THR A 65 -3.61 -14.22 17.46
C THR A 65 -3.02 -15.07 18.59
N ALA A 66 -1.70 -15.18 18.66
CA ALA A 66 -1.03 -15.99 19.67
C ALA A 66 -1.28 -15.43 21.09
N PRO A 67 -1.42 -16.30 22.12
CA PRO A 67 -1.73 -15.86 23.48
C PRO A 67 -0.64 -14.97 24.13
N ASP A 68 0.61 -15.11 23.66
CA ASP A 68 1.79 -14.39 24.18
C ASP A 68 2.07 -13.07 23.43
N ILE A 69 1.23 -12.67 22.46
CA ILE A 69 1.51 -11.52 21.60
C ILE A 69 1.66 -10.22 22.38
N ILE A 70 0.80 -9.98 23.37
CA ILE A 70 0.87 -8.77 24.22
C ILE A 70 2.21 -8.71 24.95
N ASN A 71 2.66 -9.83 25.53
CA ASN A 71 3.95 -9.87 26.24
C ASN A 71 5.12 -9.52 25.31
N LYS A 72 5.10 -10.04 24.06
CA LYS A 72 6.13 -9.71 23.06
C LYS A 72 6.13 -8.24 22.67
N ILE A 73 4.95 -7.65 22.53
CA ILE A 73 4.83 -6.21 22.25
C ILE A 73 5.30 -5.39 23.46
N ASP A 74 4.97 -5.79 24.70
CA ASP A 74 5.43 -5.12 25.92
C ASP A 74 6.96 -5.14 26.05
N GLU A 75 7.62 -6.27 25.73
CA GLU A 75 9.07 -6.37 25.69
C GLU A 75 9.69 -5.38 24.67
N ALA A 76 9.04 -5.21 23.51
CA ALA A 76 9.48 -4.27 22.48
C ALA A 76 9.22 -2.81 22.89
N VAL A 77 8.04 -2.52 23.44
CA VAL A 77 7.65 -1.20 23.92
C VAL A 77 8.48 -0.77 25.13
N ALA A 78 8.82 -1.70 26.03
CA ALA A 78 9.68 -1.48 27.18
C ALA A 78 9.24 -0.27 28.04
N GLY A 79 7.97 -0.16 28.36
CA GLY A 79 7.38 0.91 29.19
C GLY A 79 7.32 2.30 28.52
N ARG A 80 7.68 2.42 27.24
CA ARG A 80 7.57 3.69 26.50
C ARG A 80 6.11 4.00 26.17
N THR A 81 5.76 5.25 26.10
CA THR A 81 4.43 5.70 25.67
C THR A 81 4.20 5.33 24.21
N VAL A 82 3.01 4.82 23.88
CA VAL A 82 2.53 4.60 22.51
C VAL A 82 1.60 5.77 22.15
N ASP A 83 2.04 6.63 21.24
CA ASP A 83 1.22 7.78 20.81
C ASP A 83 0.20 7.37 19.76
N VAL A 84 0.55 6.43 18.87
CA VAL A 84 -0.31 6.00 17.74
C VAL A 84 -0.22 4.49 17.53
N ILE A 85 -1.34 3.86 17.20
CA ILE A 85 -1.36 2.51 16.61
C ILE A 85 -1.84 2.63 15.17
N ILE A 86 -1.07 2.04 14.26
CA ILE A 86 -1.41 1.96 12.84
C ILE A 86 -1.55 0.50 12.42
N GLY A 87 -2.27 0.22 11.33
CA GLY A 87 -2.30 -1.12 10.78
C GLY A 87 -3.42 -1.38 9.79
N GLY A 88 -3.26 -2.44 9.00
CA GLY A 88 -4.23 -2.89 8.02
C GLY A 88 -4.53 -4.38 8.18
N PRO A 89 -5.48 -4.77 9.04
CA PRO A 89 -5.82 -6.19 9.18
C PRO A 89 -6.26 -6.78 7.85
N PRO A 90 -5.74 -7.96 7.45
CA PRO A 90 -5.99 -8.54 6.14
C PRO A 90 -7.47 -8.84 5.95
N CYS A 91 -7.99 -8.40 4.80
CA CYS A 91 -9.37 -8.50 4.39
C CYS A 91 -9.55 -9.53 3.25
N GLN A 92 -8.84 -10.66 3.32
CA GLN A 92 -8.87 -11.64 2.22
C GLN A 92 -10.25 -12.25 2.02
N ALA A 93 -11.04 -12.39 3.07
CA ALA A 93 -12.43 -12.82 3.01
C ALA A 93 -13.37 -11.81 2.31
N TYR A 94 -12.98 -10.55 2.22
CA TYR A 94 -13.83 -9.46 1.74
C TYR A 94 -13.41 -8.92 0.37
N SER A 95 -12.24 -9.32 -0.15
CA SER A 95 -11.80 -8.89 -1.49
C SER A 95 -12.60 -9.61 -2.58
N THR A 96 -12.88 -8.90 -3.68
CA THR A 96 -13.60 -9.46 -4.85
C THR A 96 -12.89 -10.71 -5.40
N ALA A 97 -11.56 -10.74 -5.36
CA ALA A 97 -10.75 -11.87 -5.79
C ALA A 97 -10.82 -13.09 -4.83
N GLY A 98 -11.07 -12.87 -3.53
CA GLY A 98 -11.26 -13.93 -2.53
C GLY A 98 -12.63 -14.58 -2.66
N ARG A 99 -13.68 -13.79 -2.93
CA ARG A 99 -15.07 -14.28 -3.04
C ARG A 99 -15.31 -15.24 -4.21
N VAL A 100 -14.57 -15.10 -5.32
CA VAL A 100 -14.75 -15.94 -6.52
C VAL A 100 -14.13 -17.34 -6.34
N ARG A 101 -13.23 -17.54 -5.37
CA ARG A 101 -12.49 -18.81 -5.19
C ARG A 101 -13.16 -19.81 -4.27
N ASP A 102 -14.03 -19.35 -3.38
CA ASP A 102 -14.59 -20.22 -2.35
C ASP A 102 -16.11 -20.32 -2.45
N GLY A 103 -16.58 -21.41 -3.08
CA GLY A 103 -18.01 -21.73 -3.21
C GLY A 103 -18.74 -22.02 -1.88
N LYS A 104 -18.03 -21.98 -0.73
CA LYS A 104 -18.57 -22.23 0.62
C LYS A 104 -18.63 -20.98 1.51
N GLY A 105 -18.40 -19.76 0.94
CA GLY A 105 -18.74 -18.52 1.62
C GLY A 105 -17.86 -18.15 2.82
N MET A 106 -16.61 -18.60 2.90
CA MET A 106 -15.55 -18.18 3.87
C MET A 106 -16.02 -17.90 5.32
N ALA A 107 -17.18 -18.38 5.72
CA ALA A 107 -17.82 -18.07 7.01
C ALA A 107 -16.97 -18.51 8.24
N THR A 108 -16.12 -19.50 8.05
CA THR A 108 -15.24 -20.09 9.08
C THR A 108 -13.79 -19.60 9.00
N ASP A 109 -13.45 -18.68 8.09
CA ASP A 109 -12.08 -18.19 7.96
C ASP A 109 -11.70 -17.34 9.19
N PRO A 110 -10.71 -17.76 10.01
CA PRO A 110 -10.31 -17.03 11.21
C PRO A 110 -9.83 -15.60 10.91
N ARG A 111 -9.42 -15.32 9.68
CA ARG A 111 -9.00 -13.99 9.24
C ARG A 111 -10.14 -12.97 9.21
N ASN A 112 -11.40 -13.41 9.25
CA ASN A 112 -12.57 -12.54 9.35
C ASN A 112 -12.60 -11.72 10.65
N PHE A 113 -11.89 -12.18 11.67
CA PHE A 113 -11.91 -11.61 13.02
C PHE A 113 -10.58 -10.98 13.44
N LEU A 114 -9.61 -10.86 12.51
CA LEU A 114 -8.32 -10.23 12.82
C LEU A 114 -8.44 -8.75 13.22
N PHE A 115 -9.53 -8.06 12.82
CA PHE A 115 -9.81 -6.72 13.31
C PHE A 115 -10.06 -6.69 14.81
N GLU A 116 -10.59 -7.77 15.41
CA GLU A 116 -10.82 -7.88 16.87
C GLU A 116 -9.49 -7.89 17.62
N LYS A 117 -8.45 -8.51 17.06
CA LYS A 117 -7.09 -8.45 17.62
C LYS A 117 -6.47 -7.06 17.51
N TYR A 118 -6.75 -6.34 16.41
CA TYR A 118 -6.39 -4.93 16.32
C TYR A 118 -7.03 -4.11 17.45
N VAL A 119 -8.33 -4.30 17.67
CA VAL A 119 -9.09 -3.59 18.73
C VAL A 119 -8.58 -3.96 20.12
N GLU A 120 -8.32 -5.24 20.40
CA GLU A 120 -7.77 -5.71 21.69
C GLU A 120 -6.44 -5.01 22.01
N ILE A 121 -5.51 -4.94 21.05
CA ILE A 121 -4.22 -4.29 21.23
C ILE A 121 -4.40 -2.76 21.34
N LEU A 122 -5.31 -2.17 20.55
CA LEU A 122 -5.67 -0.77 20.61
C LEU A 122 -6.20 -0.38 22.00
N GLU A 123 -7.08 -1.20 22.58
CA GLU A 123 -7.64 -0.97 23.92
C GLU A 123 -6.60 -1.13 25.02
N TYR A 124 -5.67 -2.08 24.87
CA TYR A 124 -4.61 -2.33 25.84
C TYR A 124 -3.63 -1.14 25.95
N TYR A 125 -3.09 -0.68 24.80
CA TYR A 125 -2.13 0.43 24.80
C TYR A 125 -2.80 1.80 24.91
N SER A 126 -4.07 1.92 24.58
CA SER A 126 -4.86 3.15 24.64
C SER A 126 -4.12 4.39 24.08
N PRO A 127 -3.57 4.34 22.83
CA PRO A 127 -2.86 5.47 22.25
C PRO A 127 -3.76 6.67 22.07
N LYS A 128 -3.19 7.85 21.80
CA LYS A 128 -3.97 9.07 21.55
C LYS A 128 -4.77 8.99 20.25
N PHE A 129 -4.15 8.41 19.21
CA PHE A 129 -4.73 8.25 17.88
C PHE A 129 -4.51 6.83 17.36
N PHE A 130 -5.32 6.45 16.38
CA PHE A 130 -5.08 5.25 15.58
C PHE A 130 -5.38 5.47 14.10
N VAL A 131 -4.80 4.62 13.25
CA VAL A 131 -5.08 4.52 11.82
C VAL A 131 -5.35 3.06 11.47
N PHE A 132 -6.57 2.76 11.05
CA PHE A 132 -7.01 1.44 10.60
C PHE A 132 -7.25 1.49 9.09
N GLU A 133 -6.47 0.74 8.30
CA GLU A 133 -6.60 0.68 6.85
C GLU A 133 -7.31 -0.58 6.40
N ASN A 134 -8.13 -0.48 5.34
CA ASN A 134 -8.70 -1.65 4.70
C ASN A 134 -9.08 -1.40 3.23
N VAL A 135 -9.40 -2.48 2.50
CA VAL A 135 -9.94 -2.40 1.14
C VAL A 135 -11.39 -1.93 1.15
N THR A 136 -11.84 -1.26 0.07
CA THR A 136 -13.24 -0.78 -0.04
C THR A 136 -14.27 -1.89 0.04
N GLY A 137 -13.88 -3.15 -0.28
CA GLY A 137 -14.74 -4.31 -0.14
C GLY A 137 -15.27 -4.57 1.27
N VAL A 138 -14.62 -4.05 2.33
CA VAL A 138 -15.06 -4.18 3.72
C VAL A 138 -16.44 -3.54 3.95
N LEU A 139 -16.77 -2.48 3.22
CA LEU A 139 -18.04 -1.75 3.34
C LEU A 139 -19.26 -2.60 3.00
N SER A 140 -19.11 -3.55 2.07
CA SER A 140 -20.21 -4.43 1.62
C SER A 140 -20.04 -5.89 2.06
N ALA A 141 -18.96 -6.19 2.77
CA ALA A 141 -18.64 -7.56 3.17
C ALA A 141 -19.59 -8.10 4.24
N LYS A 142 -19.93 -9.38 4.10
CA LYS A 142 -20.79 -10.10 5.06
C LYS A 142 -20.07 -11.35 5.55
N VAL A 143 -20.18 -11.61 6.85
CA VAL A 143 -19.76 -12.85 7.50
C VAL A 143 -20.99 -13.43 8.20
N ASN A 144 -21.33 -14.67 7.90
CA ASN A 144 -22.56 -15.31 8.42
C ASN A 144 -23.82 -14.46 8.19
N GLY A 145 -23.94 -13.83 7.00
CA GLY A 145 -25.08 -12.98 6.64
C GLY A 145 -25.05 -11.57 7.19
N ASN A 146 -24.20 -11.25 8.18
CA ASN A 146 -24.10 -9.94 8.82
C ASN A 146 -23.02 -9.08 8.22
N HIS A 147 -23.30 -7.78 8.02
CA HIS A 147 -22.29 -6.82 7.59
C HIS A 147 -21.20 -6.67 8.64
N ILE A 148 -19.92 -6.73 8.19
CA ILE A 148 -18.77 -6.61 9.09
C ILE A 148 -18.43 -5.17 9.42
N PHE A 149 -18.64 -4.24 8.50
CA PHE A 149 -18.27 -2.83 8.68
C PHE A 149 -18.93 -2.19 9.91
N PRO A 150 -20.24 -2.34 10.17
CA PRO A 150 -20.86 -1.82 11.41
C PRO A 150 -20.23 -2.40 12.68
N ARG A 151 -19.79 -3.65 12.69
CA ARG A 151 -19.10 -4.26 13.83
C ARG A 151 -17.74 -3.63 14.08
N ILE A 152 -16.98 -3.36 13.00
CA ILE A 152 -15.69 -2.65 13.09
C ILE A 152 -15.91 -1.25 13.68
N ILE A 153 -16.87 -0.49 13.13
CA ILE A 153 -17.19 0.85 13.62
C ILE A 153 -17.60 0.82 15.09
N GLN A 154 -18.46 -0.10 15.48
CA GLN A 154 -18.88 -0.24 16.88
C GLN A 154 -17.70 -0.54 17.81
N ALA A 155 -16.84 -1.50 17.44
CA ALA A 155 -15.71 -1.91 18.26
C ALA A 155 -14.67 -0.77 18.42
N LEU A 156 -14.30 -0.10 17.32
CA LEU A 156 -13.37 1.04 17.37
C LEU A 156 -13.97 2.26 18.09
N GLY A 157 -15.28 2.47 17.95
CA GLY A 157 -16.01 3.59 18.57
C GLY A 157 -16.20 3.49 20.08
N ASN A 158 -15.84 2.38 20.74
CA ASN A 158 -15.99 2.26 22.20
C ASN A 158 -15.16 3.30 22.96
N LYS A 159 -13.88 3.42 22.65
CA LYS A 159 -12.93 4.34 23.33
C LYS A 159 -12.51 5.55 22.50
N TYR A 160 -12.86 5.57 21.20
CA TYR A 160 -12.42 6.59 20.27
C TYR A 160 -13.59 7.26 19.57
N ASP A 161 -13.47 8.57 19.33
CA ASP A 161 -14.33 9.27 18.40
C ASP A 161 -13.86 8.95 16.99
N ILE A 162 -14.78 8.51 16.13
CA ILE A 162 -14.54 8.09 14.75
C ILE A 162 -15.63 8.61 13.83
N ILE A 163 -15.32 8.72 12.53
CA ILE A 163 -16.31 8.94 11.49
C ILE A 163 -16.71 7.59 10.89
N SER A 164 -17.99 7.40 10.61
CA SER A 164 -18.55 6.19 10.00
C SER A 164 -19.06 6.39 8.58
N ASP A 165 -19.06 7.61 8.07
CA ASP A 165 -19.50 7.93 6.71
C ASP A 165 -18.49 7.42 5.66
N PRO A 166 -18.85 6.43 4.82
CA PRO A 166 -17.95 5.90 3.80
C PRO A 166 -17.40 6.94 2.82
N THR A 167 -18.12 8.04 2.58
CA THR A 167 -17.69 9.10 1.66
C THR A 167 -16.47 9.84 2.19
N VAL A 168 -16.34 9.98 3.51
CA VAL A 168 -15.17 10.55 4.19
C VAL A 168 -14.04 9.52 4.30
N LEU A 169 -14.39 8.25 4.54
CA LEU A 169 -13.41 7.19 4.80
C LEU A 169 -12.67 6.69 3.55
N ILE A 170 -13.26 6.86 2.35
CA ILE A 170 -12.66 6.37 1.11
C ILE A 170 -11.64 7.38 0.58
N HIS A 171 -10.38 6.98 0.54
CA HIS A 171 -9.30 7.75 -0.04
C HIS A 171 -8.79 7.11 -1.33
N ASN A 172 -8.55 7.92 -2.38
CA ASN A 172 -7.84 7.50 -3.57
C ASN A 172 -6.38 7.95 -3.46
N THR A 173 -5.44 7.00 -3.50
CA THR A 173 -4.02 7.32 -3.29
C THR A 173 -3.44 8.25 -4.35
N ALA A 174 -4.03 8.32 -5.54
CA ALA A 174 -3.62 9.28 -6.58
C ALA A 174 -3.81 10.74 -6.16
N ASP A 175 -4.74 11.04 -5.23
CA ASP A 175 -4.94 12.38 -4.68
C ASP A 175 -3.75 12.88 -3.83
N TYR A 176 -2.82 11.98 -3.50
CA TYR A 176 -1.64 12.23 -2.67
C TYR A 176 -0.31 12.10 -3.43
N GLY A 177 -0.37 12.10 -4.77
CA GLY A 177 0.79 12.01 -5.64
C GLY A 177 1.36 10.60 -5.80
N VAL A 178 0.59 9.57 -5.49
CA VAL A 178 0.93 8.18 -5.83
C VAL A 178 0.55 7.95 -7.30
N PRO A 179 1.44 7.40 -8.16
CA PRO A 179 1.14 7.17 -9.59
C PRO A 179 0.21 5.97 -9.82
N GLN A 180 -0.84 5.88 -9.00
CA GLN A 180 -1.75 4.74 -8.99
C GLN A 180 -3.13 5.13 -8.47
N VAL A 181 -4.18 4.74 -9.19
CA VAL A 181 -5.56 4.79 -8.69
C VAL A 181 -5.79 3.60 -7.76
N ARG A 182 -5.79 3.86 -6.44
CA ARG A 182 -5.98 2.85 -5.40
C ARG A 182 -6.90 3.40 -4.32
N LYS A 183 -8.12 2.89 -4.25
CA LYS A 183 -9.10 3.29 -3.22
C LYS A 183 -8.95 2.44 -1.97
N ARG A 184 -8.92 3.09 -0.81
CA ARG A 184 -8.82 2.44 0.51
C ARG A 184 -9.78 3.09 1.50
N VAL A 185 -10.29 2.30 2.42
CA VAL A 185 -11.01 2.77 3.61
C VAL A 185 -9.98 3.05 4.68
N ILE A 186 -9.96 4.26 5.20
CA ILE A 186 -9.12 4.68 6.32
C ILE A 186 -10.03 5.11 7.45
N ILE A 187 -9.95 4.43 8.58
CA ILE A 187 -10.64 4.84 9.81
C ILE A 187 -9.56 5.38 10.74
N MET A 188 -9.67 6.65 11.07
CA MET A 188 -8.84 7.31 12.09
C MET A 188 -9.69 7.63 13.30
N GLY A 189 -9.10 7.57 14.48
CA GLY A 189 -9.81 7.90 15.71
C GLY A 189 -8.97 8.74 16.66
N VAL A 190 -9.68 9.57 17.42
CA VAL A 190 -9.19 10.38 18.54
C VAL A 190 -9.71 9.75 19.81
N ARG A 191 -8.87 9.50 20.82
CA ARG A 191 -9.32 8.95 22.11
C ARG A 191 -10.26 9.93 22.80
N LYS A 192 -11.40 9.46 23.32
CA LYS A 192 -12.52 10.28 23.81
C LYS A 192 -12.21 11.24 24.95
N ASP A 193 -11.10 11.04 25.67
CA ASP A 193 -10.63 11.94 26.72
C ASP A 193 -9.82 13.15 26.19
N ILE A 194 -9.63 13.23 24.87
CA ILE A 194 -8.90 14.32 24.21
C ILE A 194 -9.90 15.35 23.70
N ASP A 195 -9.77 16.59 24.17
CA ASP A 195 -10.66 17.73 23.86
C ASP A 195 -10.03 18.80 22.97
N LYS A 196 -8.68 18.79 22.80
CA LYS A 196 -7.94 19.80 22.02
C LYS A 196 -7.95 19.58 20.51
N THR A 197 -8.47 18.46 20.03
CA THR A 197 -8.64 18.13 18.62
C THR A 197 -9.81 17.21 18.42
N SER A 198 -10.37 17.19 17.24
CA SER A 198 -11.51 16.35 16.85
C SER A 198 -11.14 15.38 15.74
N VAL A 199 -11.93 14.31 15.62
CA VAL A 199 -11.76 13.37 14.50
C VAL A 199 -11.98 14.05 13.14
N ALA A 200 -12.83 15.06 13.03
CA ALA A 200 -13.05 15.83 11.81
C ALA A 200 -11.76 16.58 11.38
N GLU A 201 -11.04 17.17 12.36
CA GLU A 201 -9.75 17.82 12.08
C GLU A 201 -8.72 16.83 11.57
N LEU A 202 -8.66 15.59 12.11
CA LEU A 202 -7.76 14.56 11.56
C LEU A 202 -7.98 14.34 10.06
N TYR A 203 -9.24 14.23 9.61
CA TYR A 203 -9.53 14.01 8.18
C TYR A 203 -9.29 15.27 7.35
N ASN A 204 -9.59 16.46 7.85
CA ASN A 204 -9.34 17.72 7.17
C ASN A 204 -7.84 17.99 6.95
N ASP A 205 -7.00 17.54 7.90
CA ASP A 205 -5.54 17.70 7.84
C ASP A 205 -4.86 16.62 6.95
N VAL A 206 -5.60 15.65 6.40
CA VAL A 206 -5.11 14.75 5.35
C VAL A 206 -5.22 15.46 3.99
N ILE A 207 -4.25 16.32 3.70
CA ILE A 207 -4.29 17.24 2.56
C ILE A 207 -4.12 16.51 1.22
N LYS A 208 -5.12 16.60 0.35
CA LYS A 208 -5.03 16.15 -1.03
C LYS A 208 -4.18 17.13 -1.83
N THR A 209 -3.03 16.69 -2.32
CA THR A 209 -2.07 17.51 -3.08
C THR A 209 -2.27 17.44 -4.60
N HIS A 210 -2.95 16.42 -5.07
CA HIS A 210 -3.18 16.15 -6.49
C HIS A 210 -4.68 15.91 -6.73
N TRP A 211 -5.10 16.05 -7.99
CA TRP A 211 -6.38 15.56 -8.45
C TRP A 211 -6.16 14.27 -9.27
N ASN A 212 -7.08 13.32 -9.20
CA ASN A 212 -7.06 12.06 -9.94
C ASN A 212 -8.00 12.13 -11.15
N PRO A 213 -7.96 11.16 -12.10
CA PRO A 213 -8.80 11.20 -13.30
C PRO A 213 -10.31 11.30 -13.06
N GLU A 214 -10.78 10.83 -11.90
CA GLU A 214 -12.20 10.86 -11.50
C GLU A 214 -12.59 12.17 -10.79
N THR A 215 -11.63 13.04 -10.43
CA THR A 215 -11.90 14.29 -9.72
C THR A 215 -12.68 15.26 -10.60
N PRO A 216 -13.83 15.78 -10.16
CA PRO A 216 -14.59 16.81 -10.85
C PRO A 216 -13.74 18.05 -11.18
N LEU A 217 -14.07 18.76 -12.26
CA LEU A 217 -13.25 19.89 -12.72
C LEU A 217 -13.17 21.04 -11.69
N ASP A 218 -14.27 21.31 -11.02
CA ASP A 218 -14.41 22.34 -9.98
C ASP A 218 -13.63 22.03 -8.70
N GLU A 219 -13.28 20.75 -8.46
CA GLU A 219 -12.47 20.32 -7.33
C GLU A 219 -10.96 20.27 -7.63
N ARG A 220 -10.51 20.60 -8.84
CA ARG A 220 -9.08 20.51 -9.24
C ARG A 220 -8.28 21.74 -8.89
N GLU A 221 -8.92 22.85 -8.62
CA GLU A 221 -8.26 24.12 -8.31
C GLU A 221 -7.32 23.98 -7.09
N GLY A 222 -6.14 24.55 -7.20
CA GLY A 222 -5.11 24.48 -6.15
C GLY A 222 -4.40 23.14 -6.00
N ARG A 223 -4.76 22.10 -6.79
CA ARG A 223 -4.11 20.78 -6.77
C ARG A 223 -3.31 20.52 -8.04
N LEU A 224 -2.22 19.78 -7.90
CA LEU A 224 -1.43 19.30 -9.04
C LEU A 224 -2.18 18.21 -9.81
N LYS A 225 -1.86 18.04 -11.08
CA LYS A 225 -2.30 16.87 -11.85
C LYS A 225 -1.73 15.59 -11.19
N PHE A 226 -2.49 14.48 -11.29
CA PHE A 226 -2.01 13.15 -10.88
C PHE A 226 -0.63 12.84 -11.47
N VAL A 227 0.14 12.05 -10.76
CA VAL A 227 1.41 11.49 -11.27
C VAL A 227 1.07 10.32 -12.19
N ASP A 228 1.60 10.34 -13.41
CA ASP A 228 1.39 9.30 -14.40
C ASP A 228 2.53 8.24 -14.40
N VAL A 229 2.31 7.16 -15.14
CA VAL A 229 3.27 6.06 -15.28
C VAL A 229 4.60 6.55 -15.84
N LYS A 230 4.59 7.49 -16.81
CA LYS A 230 5.81 8.04 -17.42
C LYS A 230 6.66 8.77 -16.40
N GLN A 231 6.05 9.58 -15.55
CA GLN A 231 6.75 10.29 -14.47
C GLN A 231 7.35 9.32 -13.45
N ALA A 232 6.71 8.16 -13.23
CA ALA A 232 7.14 7.21 -12.22
C ALA A 232 8.27 6.27 -12.67
N ILE A 233 8.24 5.80 -13.92
CA ILE A 233 9.15 4.74 -14.39
C ILE A 233 9.86 5.05 -15.72
N GLY A 234 9.57 6.18 -16.35
CA GLY A 234 10.08 6.50 -17.69
C GLY A 234 11.58 6.80 -17.74
N ASP A 235 12.26 7.00 -16.62
CA ASP A 235 13.70 7.17 -16.49
C ASP A 235 14.47 5.85 -16.31
N LEU A 236 13.76 4.76 -16.01
CA LEU A 236 14.39 3.44 -15.83
C LEU A 236 14.88 2.88 -17.19
N PRO A 237 16.01 2.17 -17.21
CA PRO A 237 16.54 1.62 -18.46
C PRO A 237 15.58 0.58 -19.04
N ALA A 238 15.53 0.51 -20.39
CA ALA A 238 14.78 -0.53 -21.06
C ALA A 238 15.35 -1.91 -20.71
N VAL A 239 14.50 -2.91 -20.53
CA VAL A 239 14.90 -4.28 -20.23
C VAL A 239 14.05 -5.27 -21.02
N GLU A 240 14.70 -6.14 -21.78
CA GLU A 240 14.04 -7.19 -22.57
C GLU A 240 13.46 -8.28 -21.66
N PRO A 241 12.35 -8.94 -22.08
CA PRO A 241 11.78 -10.05 -21.34
C PRO A 241 12.80 -11.15 -21.00
N GLY A 242 12.92 -11.45 -19.72
CA GLY A 242 13.85 -12.44 -19.18
C GLY A 242 15.24 -11.93 -18.84
N ASN A 243 15.55 -10.67 -19.14
CA ASN A 243 16.84 -10.05 -18.82
C ASN A 243 16.81 -9.29 -17.49
N ASP A 244 18.00 -8.99 -16.98
CA ASP A 244 18.25 -8.20 -15.78
C ASP A 244 18.96 -6.90 -16.18
N ALA A 245 18.34 -5.76 -15.85
CA ALA A 245 18.92 -4.43 -16.02
C ALA A 245 19.29 -3.79 -14.67
N SER A 246 19.33 -4.58 -13.58
CA SER A 246 19.86 -4.11 -12.30
C SER A 246 21.35 -3.80 -12.42
N THR A 247 21.81 -2.74 -11.75
CA THR A 247 23.22 -2.31 -11.78
C THR A 247 23.60 -1.65 -10.46
N GLU A 248 24.89 -1.71 -10.11
CA GLU A 248 25.42 -1.01 -8.93
C GLU A 248 25.64 0.50 -9.15
N THR A 249 25.56 0.98 -10.40
CA THR A 249 25.93 2.37 -10.79
C THR A 249 24.88 3.04 -11.67
N PHE A 250 23.60 2.99 -11.30
CA PHE A 250 22.58 3.72 -12.04
C PHE A 250 22.57 5.20 -11.65
N ASN A 251 22.57 6.09 -12.65
CA ASN A 251 22.47 7.53 -12.40
C ASN A 251 21.01 7.96 -12.37
N TYR A 252 20.48 8.18 -11.17
CA TYR A 252 19.10 8.64 -10.96
C TYR A 252 18.96 10.11 -11.30
N PRO A 253 18.15 10.48 -12.33
CA PRO A 253 18.03 11.87 -12.77
C PRO A 253 17.25 12.73 -11.79
N CYS A 254 16.21 12.21 -11.15
CA CYS A 254 15.27 12.93 -10.29
C CYS A 254 14.73 14.20 -10.95
N ASP A 255 14.30 14.12 -12.21
CA ASP A 255 13.96 15.28 -13.03
C ASP A 255 12.58 15.87 -12.71
N ASN A 256 11.66 15.06 -12.20
CA ASN A 256 10.29 15.50 -11.88
C ASN A 256 10.03 15.51 -10.36
N ALA A 257 8.91 16.12 -9.97
CA ALA A 257 8.53 16.27 -8.57
C ALA A 257 8.32 14.92 -7.85
N PHE A 258 7.79 13.91 -8.54
CA PHE A 258 7.60 12.58 -7.97
C PHE A 258 8.94 11.89 -7.67
N LEU A 259 9.86 11.86 -8.64
CA LEU A 259 11.19 11.26 -8.45
C LEU A 259 12.00 11.97 -7.35
N LYS A 260 11.85 13.31 -7.22
CA LYS A 260 12.46 14.04 -6.10
C LYS A 260 11.95 13.60 -4.74
N ARG A 261 10.70 13.13 -4.64
CA ARG A 261 10.10 12.66 -3.39
C ARG A 261 10.48 11.24 -3.02
N ILE A 262 10.65 10.35 -4.01
CA ILE A 262 10.93 8.91 -3.77
C ILE A 262 12.37 8.52 -4.05
N GLY A 263 13.13 9.31 -4.80
CA GLY A 263 14.49 9.00 -5.25
C GLY A 263 15.56 9.87 -4.59
N LYS A 264 16.81 9.48 -4.86
CA LYS A 264 17.99 10.28 -4.56
C LYS A 264 18.65 10.64 -5.88
N LYS A 265 18.95 11.93 -6.09
CA LYS A 265 19.76 12.33 -7.24
C LYS A 265 21.20 11.80 -7.09
N GLY A 266 21.74 11.23 -8.15
CA GLY A 266 23.12 10.75 -8.19
C GLY A 266 23.24 9.27 -8.57
N VAL A 267 24.42 8.71 -8.38
CA VAL A 267 24.76 7.33 -8.76
C VAL A 267 24.53 6.40 -7.56
N TYR A 268 23.59 5.48 -7.68
CA TYR A 268 23.25 4.48 -6.66
C TYR A 268 22.87 3.15 -7.33
N PRO A 269 22.87 2.03 -6.59
CA PRO A 269 22.40 0.76 -7.12
C PRO A 269 20.96 0.80 -7.60
N LEU A 270 20.69 0.36 -8.81
CA LEU A 270 19.36 0.01 -9.31
C LEU A 270 19.13 -1.47 -9.03
N ARG A 271 18.19 -1.79 -8.14
CA ARG A 271 17.89 -3.16 -7.73
C ARG A 271 16.53 -3.60 -8.21
N ASP A 272 16.37 -4.91 -8.40
CA ASP A 272 15.08 -5.52 -8.72
C ASP A 272 14.47 -5.08 -10.08
N HIS A 273 15.31 -4.65 -11.03
CA HIS A 273 14.86 -4.29 -12.38
C HIS A 273 15.04 -5.45 -13.37
N ILE A 274 14.41 -6.60 -13.02
CA ILE A 274 14.51 -7.86 -13.74
C ILE A 274 13.17 -8.16 -14.40
N ALA A 275 13.17 -8.25 -15.74
CA ALA A 275 11.96 -8.54 -16.50
C ALA A 275 11.58 -10.03 -16.43
N ARG A 276 10.28 -10.30 -16.40
CA ARG A 276 9.77 -11.67 -16.55
C ARG A 276 9.98 -12.18 -17.96
N ARG A 277 10.14 -13.48 -18.09
CA ARG A 277 9.96 -14.16 -19.39
C ARG A 277 8.46 -14.21 -19.68
N HIS A 278 8.12 -13.93 -20.94
CA HIS A 278 6.80 -14.14 -21.51
C HIS A 278 6.94 -15.00 -22.76
N ASN A 279 5.96 -15.83 -23.08
CA ASN A 279 5.96 -16.60 -24.32
C ASN A 279 5.70 -15.69 -25.53
N ALA A 280 5.97 -16.19 -26.74
CA ALA A 280 5.83 -15.42 -27.97
C ALA A 280 4.41 -14.87 -28.16
N LEU A 281 3.39 -15.70 -27.92
CA LEU A 281 1.98 -15.32 -28.08
C LEU A 281 1.56 -14.20 -27.11
N ASP A 282 2.01 -14.23 -25.85
CA ASP A 282 1.72 -13.16 -24.89
C ASP A 282 2.42 -11.86 -25.29
N ARG A 283 3.66 -11.93 -25.78
CA ARG A 283 4.38 -10.75 -26.29
C ARG A 283 3.68 -10.13 -27.50
N GLU A 284 3.20 -10.93 -28.43
CA GLU A 284 2.41 -10.46 -29.57
C GLU A 284 1.12 -9.77 -29.10
N ARG A 285 0.39 -10.37 -28.14
CA ARG A 285 -0.79 -9.73 -27.54
C ARG A 285 -0.45 -8.36 -26.96
N PHE A 286 0.63 -8.27 -26.17
CA PHE A 286 1.07 -7.00 -25.58
C PHE A 286 1.39 -5.97 -26.67
N THR A 287 2.20 -6.33 -27.66
CA THR A 287 2.58 -5.47 -28.77
C THR A 287 1.33 -4.92 -29.49
N VAL A 288 0.41 -5.80 -29.88
CA VAL A 288 -0.82 -5.39 -30.60
C VAL A 288 -1.71 -4.50 -29.75
N MET A 289 -1.86 -4.80 -28.45
CA MET A 289 -2.65 -3.97 -27.53
C MET A 289 -2.04 -2.58 -27.35
N ILE A 290 -0.71 -2.49 -27.20
CA ILE A 290 -0.02 -1.21 -27.02
C ILE A 290 -0.09 -0.39 -28.31
N HIS A 291 0.23 -1.00 -29.45
CA HIS A 291 0.27 -0.35 -30.76
C HIS A 291 -1.07 0.30 -31.13
N ASN A 292 -2.17 -0.42 -30.91
CA ASN A 292 -3.51 0.02 -31.28
C ASN A 292 -4.27 0.77 -30.16
N HIS A 293 -3.66 0.95 -29.00
CA HIS A 293 -4.34 1.45 -27.80
C HIS A 293 -5.59 0.64 -27.42
N TRP A 294 -5.55 -0.67 -27.58
CA TRP A 294 -6.68 -1.55 -27.32
C TRP A 294 -6.71 -2.12 -25.90
N THR A 295 -7.92 -2.28 -25.40
CA THR A 295 -8.20 -3.17 -24.27
C THR A 295 -8.12 -4.63 -24.75
N PHE A 296 -8.04 -5.58 -23.81
CA PHE A 296 -8.07 -7.01 -24.16
C PHE A 296 -9.39 -7.42 -24.85
N GLY A 297 -10.51 -6.85 -24.45
CA GLY A 297 -11.80 -7.06 -25.13
C GLY A 297 -11.78 -6.60 -26.59
N GLN A 298 -11.16 -5.45 -26.90
CA GLN A 298 -11.00 -4.97 -28.27
C GLN A 298 -10.03 -5.85 -29.07
N LEU A 299 -8.93 -6.32 -28.47
CA LEU A 299 -8.02 -7.28 -29.10
C LEU A 299 -8.77 -8.52 -29.56
N ARG A 300 -9.54 -9.16 -28.67
CA ARG A 300 -10.31 -10.37 -28.99
C ARG A 300 -11.36 -10.15 -30.08
N LYS A 301 -12.04 -8.99 -30.05
CA LYS A 301 -13.04 -8.64 -31.04
C LYS A 301 -12.45 -8.46 -32.44
N ASN A 302 -11.29 -7.81 -32.54
CA ASN A 302 -10.66 -7.48 -33.83
C ASN A 302 -9.72 -8.59 -34.32
N MET A 303 -9.16 -9.40 -33.42
CA MET A 303 -8.21 -10.48 -33.72
C MET A 303 -8.55 -11.74 -32.87
N PRO A 304 -9.56 -12.52 -33.28
CA PRO A 304 -10.04 -13.69 -32.52
C PRO A 304 -8.98 -14.77 -32.27
N GLN A 305 -7.92 -14.84 -33.10
CA GLN A 305 -6.80 -15.76 -32.91
C GLN A 305 -6.01 -15.53 -31.61
N TYR A 306 -6.15 -14.36 -30.98
CA TYR A 306 -5.56 -14.05 -29.67
C TYR A 306 -6.48 -14.33 -28.51
N GLU A 307 -7.67 -14.96 -28.74
CA GLU A 307 -8.56 -15.36 -27.67
C GLU A 307 -7.86 -16.36 -26.73
N HIS A 308 -8.16 -16.28 -25.47
CA HIS A 308 -7.61 -17.15 -24.41
C HIS A 308 -8.73 -18.02 -23.88
N GLU A 309 -8.45 -19.28 -23.55
CA GLU A 309 -9.42 -20.27 -23.11
C GLU A 309 -10.26 -19.84 -21.91
N HIS A 310 -9.66 -18.99 -21.03
CA HIS A 310 -10.32 -18.38 -19.86
C HIS A 310 -10.80 -16.94 -20.09
N ALA A 311 -10.68 -16.41 -21.29
CA ALA A 311 -10.96 -14.99 -21.60
C ALA A 311 -12.44 -14.60 -21.38
N ARG A 312 -13.37 -15.56 -21.50
CA ARG A 312 -14.80 -15.32 -21.26
C ARG A 312 -15.14 -15.03 -19.79
N VAL A 313 -14.26 -15.43 -18.87
CA VAL A 313 -14.44 -15.25 -17.42
C VAL A 313 -13.74 -13.97 -16.92
N PHE A 314 -12.67 -13.52 -17.62
CA PHE A 314 -11.82 -12.42 -17.17
C PHE A 314 -11.44 -11.47 -18.30
N ASP A 315 -12.36 -10.57 -18.67
CA ASP A 315 -12.14 -9.53 -19.70
C ASP A 315 -10.96 -8.58 -19.38
N ASN A 316 -10.56 -8.51 -18.13
CA ASN A 316 -9.46 -7.67 -17.64
C ASN A 316 -8.18 -8.45 -17.31
N SER A 317 -7.99 -9.64 -17.91
CA SER A 317 -6.79 -10.46 -17.68
C SER A 317 -5.51 -9.78 -18.15
N TYR A 318 -5.59 -9.04 -19.25
CA TYR A 318 -4.48 -8.29 -19.86
C TYR A 318 -4.79 -6.80 -19.79
N VAL A 319 -3.91 -6.01 -19.14
CA VAL A 319 -4.11 -4.56 -18.99
C VAL A 319 -2.82 -3.82 -19.21
N VAL A 320 -2.77 -2.99 -20.25
CA VAL A 320 -1.68 -2.05 -20.50
C VAL A 320 -1.79 -0.88 -19.52
N GLN A 321 -0.66 -0.50 -18.92
CA GLN A 321 -0.56 0.68 -18.07
C GLN A 321 -0.07 1.86 -18.92
N TRP A 322 -0.96 2.80 -19.25
CA TRP A 322 -0.65 3.87 -20.20
C TRP A 322 0.31 4.92 -19.62
N TRP A 323 1.21 5.45 -20.47
CA TRP A 323 2.23 6.42 -20.06
C TRP A 323 1.68 7.69 -19.42
N ASP A 324 0.56 8.19 -19.92
CA ASP A 324 -0.07 9.48 -19.58
C ASP A 324 -1.15 9.39 -18.48
N MET A 325 -1.32 8.20 -17.92
CA MET A 325 -2.31 7.91 -16.87
C MET A 325 -1.65 7.35 -15.62
N PRO A 326 -2.28 7.49 -14.43
CA PRO A 326 -1.86 6.73 -13.27
C PRO A 326 -2.16 5.24 -13.50
N SER A 327 -1.32 4.37 -12.95
CA SER A 327 -1.50 2.92 -13.04
C SER A 327 -2.79 2.48 -12.34
N LYS A 328 -3.33 1.34 -12.72
CA LYS A 328 -4.32 0.61 -11.91
C LYS A 328 -3.70 0.15 -10.60
N THR A 329 -4.58 -0.18 -9.63
CA THR A 329 -4.16 -0.70 -8.33
C THR A 329 -3.23 -1.90 -8.46
N ILE A 330 -1.98 -1.78 -8.01
CA ILE A 330 -1.06 -2.91 -7.88
C ILE A 330 -1.61 -3.86 -6.81
N LEU A 331 -1.88 -5.09 -7.22
CA LEU A 331 -2.38 -6.16 -6.36
C LEU A 331 -1.29 -7.18 -6.09
N ALA A 332 -1.36 -7.89 -4.95
CA ALA A 332 -0.45 -9.02 -4.67
C ALA A 332 -0.45 -10.07 -5.78
N HIS A 333 -1.55 -10.19 -6.52
CA HIS A 333 -1.71 -11.10 -7.67
C HIS A 333 -0.69 -10.87 -8.80
N ILE A 334 -0.06 -9.69 -8.89
CA ILE A 334 1.03 -9.41 -9.83
C ILE A 334 2.16 -10.45 -9.74
N HIS A 335 2.31 -11.14 -8.60
CA HIS A 335 3.32 -12.19 -8.42
C HIS A 335 3.14 -13.38 -9.38
N LYS A 336 1.95 -13.65 -9.93
CA LYS A 336 1.65 -14.78 -10.82
C LYS A 336 2.25 -14.56 -12.23
N ASP A 337 1.53 -13.85 -13.08
CA ASP A 337 1.89 -13.63 -14.50
C ASP A 337 2.18 -12.15 -14.82
N GLY A 338 1.60 -11.23 -14.08
CA GLY A 338 1.77 -9.79 -14.27
C GLY A 338 0.97 -9.22 -15.45
N PHE A 339 0.09 -9.99 -16.08
CA PHE A 339 -0.64 -9.56 -17.28
C PHE A 339 -1.57 -8.37 -17.07
N GLN A 340 -1.98 -8.13 -15.84
CA GLN A 340 -2.74 -6.92 -15.49
C GLN A 340 -1.87 -5.66 -15.39
N PHE A 341 -0.55 -5.78 -15.58
CA PHE A 341 0.42 -4.69 -15.44
C PHE A 341 1.43 -4.72 -16.58
N ILE A 342 0.92 -4.64 -17.83
CA ILE A 342 1.75 -4.61 -19.03
C ILE A 342 2.41 -3.24 -19.15
N HIS A 343 3.73 -3.23 -19.34
CA HIS A 343 4.52 -2.03 -19.55
C HIS A 343 4.10 -1.34 -20.86
N PRO A 344 3.97 0.00 -20.89
CA PRO A 344 3.41 0.70 -22.05
C PRO A 344 4.35 0.88 -23.23
N ASP A 345 5.60 0.44 -23.13
CA ASP A 345 6.55 0.47 -24.24
C ASP A 345 6.42 -0.78 -25.11
N GLU A 346 5.95 -0.60 -26.34
CA GLU A 346 5.76 -1.66 -27.33
C GLU A 346 7.05 -2.45 -27.62
N LYS A 347 8.21 -1.79 -27.60
CA LYS A 347 9.51 -2.43 -27.87
C LYS A 347 9.88 -3.44 -26.80
N GLN A 348 9.46 -3.21 -25.57
CA GLN A 348 9.76 -4.10 -24.44
C GLN A 348 8.76 -5.26 -24.32
N ALA A 349 7.49 -5.09 -24.70
CA ALA A 349 6.41 -6.09 -24.71
C ALA A 349 6.46 -7.06 -23.50
N ARG A 350 6.35 -6.52 -22.28
CA ARG A 350 6.49 -7.24 -20.99
C ARG A 350 5.59 -6.68 -19.90
N SER A 351 5.51 -7.36 -18.79
CA SER A 351 4.91 -6.82 -17.56
C SER A 351 5.93 -6.02 -16.74
N PHE A 352 5.45 -5.23 -15.77
CA PHE A 352 6.29 -4.47 -14.85
C PHE A 352 7.30 -5.35 -14.11
N THR A 353 8.50 -4.82 -13.91
CA THR A 353 9.50 -5.35 -12.97
C THR A 353 9.11 -5.07 -11.52
N VAL A 354 9.83 -5.67 -10.56
CA VAL A 354 9.61 -5.38 -9.13
C VAL A 354 9.90 -3.90 -8.83
N ARG A 355 10.96 -3.32 -9.41
CA ARG A 355 11.31 -1.91 -9.21
C ARG A 355 10.24 -0.97 -9.76
N GLU A 356 9.72 -1.24 -10.95
CA GLU A 356 8.62 -0.46 -11.52
C GLU A 356 7.36 -0.54 -10.65
N ALA A 357 6.97 -1.74 -10.22
CA ALA A 357 5.84 -1.92 -9.32
C ALA A 357 6.05 -1.19 -7.97
N ALA A 358 7.27 -1.20 -7.43
CA ALA A 358 7.62 -0.48 -6.20
C ALA A 358 7.48 1.04 -6.37
N ARG A 359 7.95 1.61 -7.49
CA ARG A 359 7.79 3.04 -7.79
C ARG A 359 6.32 3.43 -8.00
N ILE A 360 5.54 2.60 -8.69
CA ILE A 360 4.09 2.81 -8.83
C ILE A 360 3.38 2.81 -7.46
N GLN A 361 3.88 2.05 -6.50
CA GLN A 361 3.43 2.09 -5.10
C GLN A 361 4.10 3.22 -4.28
N SER A 362 4.91 4.08 -4.90
CA SER A 362 5.65 5.17 -4.27
C SER A 362 6.68 4.74 -3.22
N PHE A 363 7.19 3.50 -3.27
CA PHE A 363 8.33 3.12 -2.46
C PHE A 363 9.59 3.89 -2.87
N PRO A 364 10.43 4.33 -1.92
CA PRO A 364 11.71 4.95 -2.24
C PRO A 364 12.64 4.03 -3.04
N ASP A 365 13.50 4.63 -3.89
CA ASP A 365 14.44 3.86 -4.71
C ASP A 365 15.48 3.10 -3.88
N ASP A 366 15.78 3.59 -2.67
CA ASP A 366 16.66 2.92 -1.70
C ASP A 366 15.96 1.85 -0.84
N PHE A 367 14.67 1.61 -1.09
CA PHE A 367 13.93 0.57 -0.38
C PHE A 367 14.29 -0.81 -0.93
N VAL A 368 14.75 -1.70 -0.04
CA VAL A 368 15.22 -3.05 -0.40
C VAL A 368 14.21 -4.09 0.08
N PHE A 369 13.67 -4.87 -0.84
CA PHE A 369 12.75 -5.96 -0.55
C PHE A 369 13.53 -7.27 -0.39
N ALA A 370 13.19 -8.06 0.63
CA ALA A 370 13.73 -9.40 0.85
C ALA A 370 12.87 -10.48 0.18
N GLY A 371 13.47 -11.63 -0.07
CA GLY A 371 12.80 -12.81 -0.63
C GLY A 371 12.87 -12.94 -2.14
N SER A 372 12.18 -13.95 -2.66
CA SER A 372 12.07 -14.20 -4.09
C SER A 372 11.32 -13.09 -4.82
N ARG A 373 11.47 -13.01 -6.14
CA ARG A 373 10.69 -12.06 -6.97
C ARG A 373 9.19 -12.11 -6.68
N GLY A 374 8.63 -13.31 -6.50
CA GLY A 374 7.24 -13.49 -6.16
C GLY A 374 6.86 -12.89 -4.80
N GLU A 375 7.71 -13.08 -3.79
CA GLU A 375 7.50 -12.50 -2.46
C GLU A 375 7.61 -10.98 -2.47
N LYS A 376 8.56 -10.41 -3.23
CA LYS A 376 8.69 -8.96 -3.39
C LYS A 376 7.43 -8.34 -4.02
N TYR A 377 6.88 -8.95 -5.07
CA TYR A 377 5.61 -8.48 -5.64
C TYR A 377 4.42 -8.58 -4.68
N LYS A 378 4.34 -9.65 -3.87
CA LYS A 378 3.28 -9.77 -2.86
C LYS A 378 3.38 -8.67 -1.81
N GLN A 379 4.57 -8.40 -1.31
CA GLN A 379 4.84 -7.32 -0.37
C GLN A 379 4.41 -5.96 -0.93
N ILE A 380 4.80 -5.63 -2.15
CA ILE A 380 4.45 -4.38 -2.82
C ILE A 380 2.93 -4.27 -3.02
N GLY A 381 2.28 -5.33 -3.51
CA GLY A 381 0.84 -5.31 -3.81
C GLY A 381 -0.05 -5.20 -2.57
N ASN A 382 0.41 -5.73 -1.42
CA ASN A 382 -0.30 -5.66 -0.15
C ASN A 382 -0.07 -4.33 0.59
N ALA A 383 0.99 -3.59 0.26
CA ALA A 383 1.38 -2.40 1.00
C ALA A 383 0.40 -1.21 0.84
N VAL A 384 0.35 -0.39 1.87
CA VAL A 384 -0.13 0.99 1.77
C VAL A 384 0.98 1.82 1.11
N PRO A 385 0.68 2.63 0.06
CA PRO A 385 1.70 3.45 -0.58
C PRO A 385 2.35 4.45 0.38
N PRO A 386 3.69 4.51 0.46
CA PRO A 386 4.41 5.41 1.38
C PRO A 386 4.05 6.89 1.30
N LEU A 387 3.80 7.45 0.11
CA LEU A 387 3.38 8.86 -0.01
C LEU A 387 1.97 9.11 0.54
N PHE A 388 1.07 8.14 0.44
CA PHE A 388 -0.24 8.24 1.08
C PHE A 388 -0.12 8.08 2.59
N ALA A 389 0.69 7.13 3.07
CA ALA A 389 0.99 6.97 4.49
C ALA A 389 1.64 8.22 5.09
N GLU A 390 2.48 8.92 4.34
CA GLU A 390 3.08 10.22 4.74
C GLU A 390 2.02 11.29 4.96
N ALA A 391 0.99 11.37 4.09
CA ALA A 391 -0.12 12.31 4.28
C ALA A 391 -0.95 12.01 5.53
N LEU A 392 -1.20 10.72 5.83
CA LEU A 392 -1.85 10.32 7.08
C LEU A 392 -0.99 10.66 8.30
N ALA A 393 0.30 10.34 8.26
CA ALA A 393 1.23 10.63 9.33
C ALA A 393 1.41 12.14 9.58
N HIS A 394 1.33 12.96 8.52
CA HIS A 394 1.33 14.42 8.64
C HIS A 394 0.15 14.92 9.48
N SER A 395 -1.07 14.49 9.15
CA SER A 395 -2.27 14.84 9.90
C SER A 395 -2.15 14.43 11.38
N ILE A 396 -1.77 13.18 11.63
CA ILE A 396 -1.59 12.66 13.01
C ILE A 396 -0.55 13.48 13.76
N LYS A 397 0.61 13.79 13.14
CA LYS A 397 1.67 14.58 13.77
C LYS A 397 1.21 15.98 14.13
N TYR A 398 0.56 16.66 13.19
CA TYR A 398 0.04 18.02 13.39
C TYR A 398 -0.93 18.07 14.58
N ASN A 399 -1.83 17.09 14.69
CA ASN A 399 -2.77 17.02 15.79
C ASN A 399 -2.12 16.60 17.13
N LEU A 400 -1.06 15.76 17.11
CA LEU A 400 -0.26 15.48 18.31
C LEU A 400 0.46 16.73 18.82
N GLU A 401 1.01 17.54 17.91
CA GLU A 401 1.69 18.80 18.26
C GLU A 401 0.74 19.81 18.93
N LYS A 402 -0.54 19.85 18.51
CA LYS A 402 -1.57 20.66 19.21
C LYS A 402 -1.79 20.23 20.67
N LEU A 403 -1.64 18.93 20.97
CA LEU A 403 -1.83 18.41 22.33
C LEU A 403 -0.67 18.76 23.26
N ASP A 404 0.51 19.01 22.74
CA ASP A 404 1.72 19.31 23.51
C ASP A 404 1.85 20.85 23.82
N ILE A 405 0.96 21.69 23.30
CA ILE A 405 0.82 23.14 23.61
C ILE A 405 -0.18 23.31 24.77
#